data_921c9c94f0ee5a86a1aa2d887089a19f
#
_entry.id   921c9c94f0ee5a86a1aa2d887089a19f
#
_cell.length_a   1.000
_cell.length_b   1.000
_cell.length_c   1.000
_cell.angle_alpha   90.00
_cell.angle_beta   90.00
_cell.angle_gamma   90.00
#
_symmetry.space_group_name_H-M   'P 1'
#
loop_
_entity.id
_entity.type
_entity.pdbx_description
1 polymer ?
#
loop_
_entity_poly.entity_id
_entity_poly.type
_entity_poly.pdbx_seq_one_letter_code
_entity_poly.pdbx_strand_id
1 'polypeptide(L)'
;MSGDLHAVAIGRMMRSGKLDFSVNPINAVLTGPISTRPSGWPSARRGTGALPPAHLDMAEDVKPIEQHGFTIADFAPDKIVLRMFKWDVKTQSVEAIDNLDPFHTAVLTRRA
;
A
#
# COMPACT_ATOMS: atom_id res chain seq x y z
N MET A 1 -3.59 6.78 4.43
CA MET A 1 -2.22 6.27 4.26
C MET A 1 -1.60 6.05 5.63
N SER A 2 -0.79 5.02 5.79
CA SER A 2 -0.12 4.68 7.05
C SER A 2 1.30 4.21 6.77
N GLY A 3 2.24 4.53 7.66
CA GLY A 3 3.64 4.10 7.61
C GLY A 3 4.10 3.26 8.82
N ASP A 4 3.20 3.01 9.77
CA ASP A 4 3.55 2.28 11.00
C ASP A 4 3.82 0.79 10.75
N LEU A 5 3.09 0.19 9.83
CA LEU A 5 3.35 -1.18 9.39
C LEU A 5 4.53 -1.18 8.40
N HIS A 6 5.55 -1.96 8.72
CA HIS A 6 6.81 -2.01 7.97
C HIS A 6 6.67 -2.80 6.65
N ALA A 7 5.72 -2.39 5.83
CA ALA A 7 5.43 -2.99 4.53
C ALA A 7 4.89 -1.94 3.55
N VAL A 8 5.03 -2.22 2.27
CA VAL A 8 4.42 -1.45 1.18
C VAL A 8 3.19 -2.23 0.70
N ALA A 9 2.04 -1.61 0.66
CA ALA A 9 0.82 -2.26 0.18
C ALA A 9 -0.23 -1.23 -0.27
N ILE A 10 -1.16 -1.66 -1.12
CA ILE A 10 -2.38 -0.93 -1.42
C ILE A 10 -3.55 -1.91 -1.54
N GLY A 11 -4.62 -1.62 -0.82
CA GLY A 11 -5.84 -2.40 -0.84
C GLY A 11 -7.08 -1.53 -0.85
N ARG A 12 -8.21 -2.13 -1.18
CA ARG A 12 -9.51 -1.46 -1.23
C ARG A 12 -10.52 -2.23 -0.41
N MET A 13 -11.28 -1.53 0.44
CA MET A 13 -12.47 -2.10 1.06
C MET A 13 -13.67 -1.85 0.16
N MET A 14 -14.29 -2.93 -0.30
CA MET A 14 -15.41 -2.93 -1.23
C MET A 14 -16.76 -3.00 -0.52
N ARG A 15 -16.81 -3.62 0.66
CA ARG A 15 -18.02 -3.77 1.46
C ARG A 15 -17.70 -3.85 2.95
N SER A 16 -18.59 -3.30 3.77
CA SER A 16 -18.58 -3.51 5.23
C SER A 16 -20.01 -3.75 5.72
N GLY A 17 -20.31 -4.99 6.10
CA GLY A 17 -21.67 -5.37 6.49
C GLY A 17 -22.67 -5.12 5.35
N LYS A 18 -23.61 -4.22 5.58
CA LYS A 18 -24.63 -3.82 4.59
C LYS A 18 -24.19 -2.64 3.72
N LEU A 19 -23.03 -2.02 4.01
CA LEU A 19 -22.52 -0.87 3.26
C LEU A 19 -21.73 -1.37 2.05
N ASP A 20 -22.15 -0.95 0.87
CA ASP A 20 -21.49 -1.25 -0.40
C ASP A 20 -20.63 -0.04 -0.84
N PHE A 21 -19.34 -0.28 -1.01
CA PHE A 21 -18.36 0.70 -1.49
C PHE A 21 -17.83 0.35 -2.88
N SER A 22 -18.44 -0.60 -3.60
CA SER A 22 -17.94 -1.08 -4.89
C SER A 22 -17.77 0.03 -5.93
N VAL A 23 -18.63 1.05 -5.89
CA VAL A 23 -18.56 2.22 -6.78
C VAL A 23 -17.47 3.21 -6.32
N ASN A 24 -17.28 3.36 -5.02
CA ASN A 24 -16.31 4.28 -4.43
C ASN A 24 -15.58 3.62 -3.25
N PRO A 25 -14.60 2.74 -3.53
CA PRO A 25 -13.92 1.97 -2.50
C PRO A 25 -13.15 2.83 -1.51
N ILE A 26 -13.05 2.36 -0.27
CA ILE A 26 -12.15 2.95 0.71
C ILE A 26 -10.74 2.40 0.46
N ASN A 27 -9.83 3.28 0.08
CA ASN A 27 -8.46 2.91 -0.24
C ASN A 27 -7.57 2.96 1.01
N ALA A 28 -6.85 1.87 1.27
CA ALA A 28 -5.86 1.76 2.33
C ALA A 28 -4.47 1.64 1.70
N VAL A 29 -3.56 2.52 2.08
CA VAL A 29 -2.20 2.58 1.54
C VAL A 29 -1.19 2.48 2.69
N LEU A 30 -0.33 1.47 2.64
CA LEU A 30 0.87 1.35 3.47
C LEU A 30 2.05 1.89 2.67
N THR A 31 2.64 2.96 3.15
CA THR A 31 3.66 3.71 2.41
C THR A 31 5.06 3.11 2.50
N GLY A 32 5.27 2.20 3.44
CA GLY A 32 6.53 1.48 3.64
C GLY A 32 7.47 2.14 4.66
N PRO A 33 8.45 1.37 5.15
CA PRO A 33 9.51 1.87 6.01
C PRO A 33 10.65 2.43 5.17
N ILE A 34 11.19 3.59 5.54
CA ILE A 34 12.40 4.15 4.91
C ILE A 34 13.64 3.80 5.73
N SER A 35 13.58 3.92 7.05
CA SER A 35 14.74 3.79 7.94
C SER A 35 14.65 2.65 8.95
N THR A 36 13.48 2.11 9.17
CA THR A 36 13.27 0.99 10.10
C THR A 36 13.28 -0.33 9.36
N ARG A 37 13.63 -1.42 10.06
CA ARG A 37 13.68 -2.76 9.47
C ARG A 37 12.34 -3.12 8.80
N PRO A 38 12.33 -3.53 7.53
CA PRO A 38 11.13 -3.92 6.81
C PRO A 38 10.69 -5.32 7.26
N SER A 39 10.00 -5.40 8.37
CA SER A 39 9.49 -6.67 8.91
C SER A 39 8.32 -6.41 9.84
N GLY A 40 7.55 -7.43 10.13
CA GLY A 40 6.50 -7.37 11.13
C GLY A 40 5.09 -7.37 10.57
N TRP A 41 4.92 -7.69 9.29
CA TRP A 41 3.58 -7.95 8.77
C TRP A 41 2.99 -9.17 9.49
N PRO A 42 1.86 -9.03 10.19
CA PRO A 42 1.37 -10.09 11.09
C PRO A 42 1.10 -11.42 10.40
N SER A 43 0.54 -11.40 9.19
CA SER A 43 0.18 -12.61 8.46
C SER A 43 1.41 -13.35 7.92
N ALA A 44 2.39 -12.64 7.39
CA ALA A 44 3.61 -13.24 6.86
C ALA A 44 4.48 -13.83 7.97
N ARG A 45 4.59 -13.12 9.10
CA ARG A 45 5.51 -13.51 10.17
C ARG A 45 4.95 -14.55 11.14
N ARG A 46 3.63 -14.57 11.35
CA ARG A 46 2.99 -15.41 12.37
C ARG A 46 2.24 -16.59 11.79
N GLY A 47 2.24 -16.78 10.47
CA GLY A 47 1.45 -17.81 9.82
C GLY A 47 -0.06 -17.64 10.03
N THR A 48 -0.47 -16.56 10.65
CA THR A 48 -1.87 -16.21 10.78
C THR A 48 -2.31 -15.59 9.47
N GLY A 49 -3.02 -16.33 8.66
CA GLY A 49 -3.72 -15.73 7.53
C GLY A 49 -4.61 -14.61 8.07
N ALA A 50 -4.16 -13.36 7.96
CA ALA A 50 -4.99 -12.21 8.29
C ALA A 50 -6.05 -12.09 7.20
N LEU A 51 -7.03 -12.98 7.24
CA LEU A 51 -8.20 -12.87 6.40
C LEU A 51 -9.12 -11.79 6.98
N PRO A 52 -9.69 -10.92 6.15
CA PRO A 52 -10.70 -10.00 6.61
C PRO A 52 -11.88 -10.78 7.19
N PRO A 53 -12.56 -10.24 8.22
CA PRO A 53 -13.78 -10.86 8.75
C PRO A 53 -14.83 -11.01 7.64
N ALA A 54 -15.74 -11.98 7.78
CA ALA A 54 -16.73 -12.30 6.77
C ALA A 54 -17.65 -11.13 6.35
N HIS A 55 -17.75 -10.08 7.17
CA HIS A 55 -18.54 -8.89 6.85
C HIS A 55 -17.78 -7.84 6.02
N LEU A 56 -16.49 -8.04 5.78
CA LEU A 56 -15.65 -7.17 4.96
C LEU A 56 -15.29 -7.86 3.65
N ASP A 57 -15.49 -7.17 2.53
CA ASP A 57 -14.93 -7.55 1.24
C ASP A 57 -13.78 -6.61 0.91
N MET A 58 -12.61 -7.19 0.72
CA MET A 58 -11.37 -6.48 0.42
C MET A 58 -10.82 -6.92 -0.93
N ALA A 59 -10.21 -5.97 -1.65
CA ALA A 59 -9.40 -6.24 -2.82
C ALA A 59 -7.97 -5.76 -2.56
N GLU A 60 -6.98 -6.58 -2.93
CA GLU A 60 -5.56 -6.21 -2.81
C GLU A 60 -5.01 -5.88 -4.20
N ASP A 61 -4.66 -4.61 -4.42
CA ASP A 61 -4.01 -4.17 -5.66
C ASP A 61 -2.50 -4.43 -5.59
N VAL A 62 -1.91 -4.21 -4.41
CA VAL A 62 -0.54 -4.59 -4.08
C VAL A 62 -0.56 -5.30 -2.74
N LYS A 63 -0.24 -6.59 -2.74
CA LYS A 63 -0.10 -7.38 -1.51
C LYS A 63 1.05 -6.83 -0.65
N PRO A 64 0.98 -6.96 0.68
CA PRO A 64 2.04 -6.47 1.57
C PRO A 64 3.42 -6.99 1.18
N ILE A 65 4.36 -6.06 0.96
CA ILE A 65 5.76 -6.34 0.64
C ILE A 65 6.61 -5.85 1.79
N GLU A 66 7.28 -6.77 2.49
CA GLU A 66 8.20 -6.45 3.59
C GLU A 66 9.56 -6.02 3.03
N GLN A 67 9.62 -4.81 2.51
CA GLN A 67 10.80 -4.22 1.91
C GLN A 67 10.83 -2.72 2.21
N HIS A 68 12.01 -2.10 2.24
CA HIS A 68 12.10 -0.65 2.28
C HIS A 68 11.40 -0.05 1.07
N GLY A 69 10.70 1.05 1.28
CA GLY A 69 10.00 1.72 0.23
C GLY A 69 9.30 2.97 0.71
N PHE A 70 8.76 3.71 -0.23
CA PHE A 70 8.00 4.92 0.02
C PHE A 70 6.93 5.11 -1.07
N THR A 71 5.99 5.98 -0.79
CA THR A 71 4.93 6.33 -1.73
C THR A 71 4.88 7.84 -1.88
N ILE A 72 4.91 8.32 -3.12
CA ILE A 72 4.66 9.71 -3.45
C ILE A 72 3.20 9.83 -3.88
N ALA A 73 2.48 10.77 -3.27
CA ALA A 73 1.10 11.08 -3.59
C ALA A 73 1.01 12.47 -4.23
N ASP A 74 0.62 12.52 -5.49
CA ASP A 74 0.37 13.76 -6.22
C ASP A 74 -1.12 14.06 -6.20
N PHE A 75 -1.51 15.18 -5.60
CA PHE A 75 -2.90 15.59 -5.46
C PHE A 75 -3.29 16.57 -6.55
N ALA A 76 -4.34 16.25 -7.29
CA ALA A 76 -4.99 17.14 -8.26
C ALA A 76 -6.48 17.29 -7.91
N PRO A 77 -7.20 18.29 -8.47
CA PRO A 77 -8.61 18.50 -8.15
C PRO A 77 -9.53 17.31 -8.47
N ASP A 78 -9.17 16.50 -9.46
CA ASP A 78 -9.95 15.38 -9.99
C ASP A 78 -9.39 14.00 -9.65
N LYS A 79 -8.15 13.92 -9.14
CA LYS A 79 -7.48 12.64 -8.90
C LYS A 79 -6.35 12.75 -7.88
N ILE A 80 -5.97 11.58 -7.35
CA ILE A 80 -4.72 11.39 -6.61
C ILE A 80 -3.93 10.32 -7.36
N VAL A 81 -2.67 10.61 -7.69
CA VAL A 81 -1.74 9.64 -8.28
C VAL A 81 -0.79 9.16 -7.20
N LEU A 82 -0.79 7.86 -6.95
CA LEU A 82 0.11 7.21 -5.99
C LEU A 82 1.20 6.49 -6.75
N ARG A 83 2.46 6.89 -6.56
CA ARG A 83 3.63 6.21 -7.12
C ARG A 83 4.36 5.51 -5.99
N MET A 84 4.45 4.18 -6.06
CA MET A 84 5.04 3.34 -5.03
C MET A 84 6.41 2.86 -5.45
N PHE A 85 7.40 3.03 -4.57
CA PHE A 85 8.80 2.71 -4.81
C PHE A 85 9.29 1.66 -3.82
N LYS A 86 10.17 0.78 -4.27
CA LYS A 86 10.90 -0.18 -3.45
C LYS A 86 12.39 0.07 -3.55
N TRP A 87 13.07 -0.08 -2.42
CA TRP A 87 14.51 0.01 -2.35
C TRP A 87 15.07 -1.18 -1.57
N ASP A 88 16.00 -1.89 -2.17
CA ASP A 88 16.65 -3.03 -1.54
C ASP A 88 18.00 -2.61 -0.94
N VAL A 89 18.02 -2.42 0.36
CA VAL A 89 19.20 -2.04 1.13
C VAL A 89 20.37 -3.02 0.99
N LYS A 90 20.12 -4.27 0.61
CA LYS A 90 21.15 -5.30 0.47
C LYS A 90 21.88 -5.23 -0.88
N THR A 91 21.21 -4.76 -1.91
CA THR A 91 21.69 -4.80 -3.30
C THR A 91 21.83 -3.42 -3.95
N GLN A 92 21.21 -2.38 -3.37
CA GLN A 92 21.21 -1.04 -3.92
C GLN A 92 21.89 -0.05 -2.95
N SER A 93 22.61 0.92 -3.50
CA SER A 93 23.18 2.02 -2.72
C SER A 93 22.12 3.05 -2.35
N VAL A 94 22.44 3.94 -1.42
CA VAL A 94 21.53 5.03 -1.02
C VAL A 94 21.29 6.00 -2.18
N GLU A 95 22.30 6.25 -3.00
CA GLU A 95 22.21 7.14 -4.17
C GLU A 95 21.25 6.60 -5.24
N ALA A 96 21.01 5.28 -5.24
CA ALA A 96 20.04 4.66 -6.14
C ALA A 96 18.60 5.13 -5.88
N ILE A 97 18.30 5.64 -4.67
CA ILE A 97 16.96 6.11 -4.30
C ILE A 97 16.49 7.22 -5.22
N ASP A 98 17.38 8.14 -5.62
CA ASP A 98 17.04 9.27 -6.48
C ASP A 98 16.68 8.86 -7.91
N ASN A 99 17.03 7.63 -8.30
CA ASN A 99 16.81 7.10 -9.65
C ASN A 99 15.87 5.90 -9.69
N LEU A 100 15.11 5.66 -8.63
CA LEU A 100 14.14 4.57 -8.61
C LEU A 100 12.95 4.85 -9.53
N ASP A 101 12.57 3.84 -10.32
CA ASP A 101 11.29 3.83 -11.00
C ASP A 101 10.20 3.30 -10.06
N PRO A 102 8.96 3.81 -10.14
CA PRO A 102 7.86 3.25 -9.37
C PRO A 102 7.57 1.82 -9.84
N PHE A 103 7.47 0.88 -8.91
CA PHE A 103 7.06 -0.48 -9.24
C PHE A 103 5.55 -0.62 -9.41
N HIS A 104 4.78 0.34 -8.89
CA HIS A 104 3.34 0.40 -9.03
C HIS A 104 2.87 1.86 -9.03
N THR A 105 1.91 2.16 -9.90
CA THR A 105 1.23 3.46 -9.94
C THR A 105 -0.28 3.23 -9.89
N ALA A 106 -0.94 3.85 -8.93
CA ALA A 106 -2.40 3.84 -8.82
C ALA A 106 -2.96 5.25 -9.04
N VAL A 107 -4.06 5.34 -9.77
CA VAL A 107 -4.80 6.59 -9.99
C VAL A 107 -6.17 6.48 -9.32
N LEU A 108 -6.39 7.29 -8.29
CA LEU A 108 -7.64 7.39 -7.57
C LEU A 108 -8.40 8.60 -8.10
N THR A 109 -9.38 8.37 -8.97
CA THR A 109 -10.18 9.44 -9.57
C THR A 109 -11.32 9.85 -8.64
N ARG A 110 -11.50 11.15 -8.49
CA ARG A 110 -12.66 11.72 -7.79
C ARG A 110 -13.93 11.33 -8.54
N ARG A 111 -14.87 10.75 -7.83
CA ARG A 111 -16.21 10.49 -8.36
C ARG A 111 -17.18 11.52 -7.82
N ALA A 112 -18.00 12.00 -8.70
CA ALA A 112 -19.06 12.94 -8.34
C ALA A 112 -20.16 12.25 -7.51
#